data_5360aab6c05b571e95313c0c2217f4b1
#
_entry.id   5360aab6c05b571e95313c0c2217f4b1
#
_cell.length_a   1.000
_cell.length_b   1.000
_cell.length_c   1.000
_cell.angle_alpha   90.00
_cell.angle_beta   90.00
_cell.angle_gamma   90.00
#
_symmetry.space_group_name_H-M   'P 1'
#
loop_
_entity.id
_entity.type
_entity.pdbx_description
1 polymer ?
#
loop_
_entity_poly.entity_id
_entity_poly.type
_entity_poly.pdbx_seq_one_letter_code
_entity_poly.pdbx_strand_id
1 'polypeptide(L)'
;MFKGKVWKYGDNVDTDVIIPARYLNTTKAEELAKHCMEDIDSSFASSVQSGDIMVGGWNFGCGSSREHAPIAIQASGISCVIAASFARIFYRNSINIGFPILECPKASEAVRNGDIVSVDTKTGIITDETTGETFEAKAFPPFIDNIIEKGGLLPYLKEKLG
;
A
#
# COMPACT_ATOMS: atom_id res chain seq x y z
N MET A 1 -8.61 -4.33 10.83
CA MET A 1 -7.28 -4.93 11.08
C MET A 1 -6.86 -5.79 9.90
N PHE A 2 -5.61 -5.69 9.50
CA PHE A 2 -5.04 -6.49 8.42
C PHE A 2 -3.98 -7.44 8.98
N LYS A 3 -3.83 -8.60 8.38
CA LYS A 3 -2.78 -9.56 8.72
C LYS A 3 -2.36 -10.30 7.45
N GLY A 4 -1.08 -10.36 7.19
CA GLY A 4 -0.56 -11.03 6.01
C GLY A 4 0.95 -11.15 5.98
N LYS A 5 1.43 -11.81 4.94
CA LYS A 5 2.85 -11.98 4.68
C LYS A 5 3.43 -10.71 4.06
N VAL A 6 4.65 -10.37 4.45
CA VAL A 6 5.33 -9.16 3.98
C VAL A 6 6.09 -9.40 2.69
N TRP A 7 5.89 -8.48 1.74
CA TRP A 7 6.71 -8.30 0.55
C TRP A 7 7.50 -7.00 0.76
N LYS A 8 8.80 -7.11 0.98
CA LYS A 8 9.64 -5.97 1.34
C LYS A 8 10.50 -5.50 0.19
N TYR A 9 10.48 -4.19 -0.05
CA TYR A 9 11.28 -3.50 -1.07
C TYR A 9 12.05 -2.35 -0.40
N GLY A 10 13.01 -1.76 -1.13
CA GLY A 10 13.87 -0.74 -0.59
C GLY A 10 13.32 0.68 -0.68
N ASP A 11 14.25 1.64 -0.71
CA ASP A 11 13.93 3.07 -0.84
C ASP A 11 13.62 3.44 -2.28
N ASN A 12 12.91 4.56 -2.45
CA ASN A 12 12.64 5.15 -3.77
C ASN A 12 11.97 4.20 -4.74
N VAL A 13 11.00 3.42 -4.25
CA VAL A 13 10.15 2.61 -5.12
C VAL A 13 9.23 3.57 -5.87
N ASP A 14 9.60 3.91 -7.10
CA ASP A 14 8.87 4.90 -7.88
C ASP A 14 7.68 4.30 -8.63
N THR A 15 6.83 5.16 -9.16
CA THR A 15 5.60 4.71 -9.83
C THR A 15 5.88 3.92 -11.11
N ASP A 16 6.99 4.17 -11.80
CA ASP A 16 7.41 3.39 -12.97
C ASP A 16 7.82 1.97 -12.58
N VAL A 17 8.40 1.81 -11.39
CA VAL A 17 8.77 0.50 -10.84
C VAL A 17 7.52 -0.28 -10.43
N ILE A 18 6.55 0.41 -9.82
CA ILE A 18 5.30 -0.21 -9.38
C ILE A 18 4.50 -0.71 -10.58
N ILE A 19 4.31 0.14 -11.58
CA ILE A 19 3.65 -0.21 -12.84
C ILE A 19 4.32 0.49 -14.02
N PRO A 20 5.01 -0.26 -14.89
CA PRO A 20 5.72 0.34 -16.01
C PRO A 20 4.81 1.09 -16.99
N ALA A 21 5.35 2.12 -17.62
CA ALA A 21 4.60 2.98 -18.55
C ALA A 21 3.96 2.20 -19.70
N ARG A 22 4.56 1.09 -20.12
CA ARG A 22 4.03 0.26 -21.20
C ARG A 22 2.67 -0.35 -20.91
N TYR A 23 2.25 -0.37 -19.63
CA TYR A 23 0.95 -0.92 -19.21
C TYR A 23 -0.10 0.16 -18.91
N LEU A 24 0.21 1.44 -19.12
CA LEU A 24 -0.70 2.53 -18.79
C LEU A 24 -1.80 2.75 -19.85
N ASN A 25 -1.85 1.91 -20.86
CA ASN A 25 -2.90 1.95 -21.90
C ASN A 25 -4.22 1.29 -21.44
N THR A 26 -4.26 0.80 -20.21
CA THR A 26 -5.47 0.23 -19.62
C THR A 26 -5.74 0.85 -18.25
N THR A 27 -7.02 0.90 -17.88
CA THR A 27 -7.45 1.29 -16.53
C THR A 27 -8.04 0.10 -15.76
N LYS A 28 -8.01 -1.09 -16.35
CA LYS A 28 -8.55 -2.29 -15.71
C LYS A 28 -7.62 -2.75 -14.60
N ALA A 29 -8.12 -2.75 -13.37
CA ALA A 29 -7.34 -3.07 -12.18
C ALA A 29 -6.70 -4.46 -12.28
N GLU A 30 -7.44 -5.46 -12.74
CA GLU A 30 -6.92 -6.83 -12.87
C GLU A 30 -5.79 -6.94 -13.90
N GLU A 31 -5.80 -6.14 -14.95
CA GLU A 31 -4.69 -6.11 -15.91
C GLU A 31 -3.45 -5.45 -15.31
N LEU A 32 -3.63 -4.36 -14.57
CA LEU A 32 -2.51 -3.71 -13.89
C LEU A 32 -1.89 -4.62 -12.83
N ALA A 33 -2.71 -5.36 -12.11
CA ALA A 33 -2.25 -6.29 -11.08
C ALA A 33 -1.30 -7.36 -11.62
N LYS A 34 -1.54 -7.84 -12.84
CA LYS A 34 -0.69 -8.87 -13.48
C LYS A 34 0.74 -8.40 -13.69
N HIS A 35 0.97 -7.11 -13.77
CA HIS A 35 2.27 -6.52 -14.09
C HIS A 35 2.85 -5.70 -12.94
N CYS A 36 2.19 -5.72 -11.78
CA CYS A 36 2.63 -4.98 -10.61
C CYS A 36 4.01 -5.45 -10.16
N MET A 37 4.94 -4.52 -9.97
CA MET A 37 6.31 -4.77 -9.53
C MET A 37 7.15 -5.63 -10.49
N GLU A 38 6.67 -5.87 -11.70
CA GLU A 38 7.27 -6.81 -12.66
C GLU A 38 8.75 -6.54 -12.93
N ASP A 39 9.14 -5.27 -13.01
CA ASP A 39 10.51 -4.89 -13.39
C ASP A 39 11.54 -5.11 -12.28
N ILE A 40 11.12 -5.18 -11.02
CA ILE A 40 12.04 -5.41 -9.91
C ILE A 40 11.80 -6.74 -9.18
N ASP A 41 10.64 -7.34 -9.36
CA ASP A 41 10.30 -8.61 -8.73
C ASP A 41 9.30 -9.35 -9.61
N SER A 42 9.82 -10.13 -10.54
CA SER A 42 8.99 -10.85 -11.52
C SER A 42 8.11 -11.92 -10.88
N SER A 43 8.39 -12.35 -9.65
CA SER A 43 7.60 -13.34 -8.93
C SER A 43 6.44 -12.76 -8.15
N PHE A 44 6.42 -11.44 -7.93
CA PHE A 44 5.43 -10.81 -7.04
C PHE A 44 3.99 -11.07 -7.50
N ALA A 45 3.68 -10.68 -8.74
CA ALA A 45 2.29 -10.74 -9.23
C ALA A 45 1.71 -12.15 -9.24
N SER A 46 2.55 -13.17 -9.45
CA SER A 46 2.12 -14.58 -9.49
C SER A 46 2.08 -15.24 -8.11
N SER A 47 2.75 -14.68 -7.11
CA SER A 47 2.93 -15.31 -5.80
C SER A 47 2.22 -14.57 -4.66
N VAL A 48 1.86 -13.30 -4.84
CA VAL A 48 1.17 -12.52 -3.81
C VAL A 48 -0.19 -13.12 -3.49
N GLN A 49 -0.51 -13.18 -2.20
CA GLN A 49 -1.78 -13.68 -1.70
C GLN A 49 -2.65 -12.52 -1.25
N SER A 50 -3.97 -12.68 -1.38
CA SER A 50 -4.92 -11.69 -0.89
C SER A 50 -4.72 -11.45 0.62
N GLY A 51 -4.56 -10.20 1.01
CA GLY A 51 -4.31 -9.84 2.40
C GLY A 51 -2.84 -9.63 2.74
N ASP A 52 -1.92 -9.96 1.83
CA ASP A 52 -0.50 -9.70 2.05
C ASP A 52 -0.22 -8.21 2.24
N ILE A 53 0.93 -7.90 2.82
CA ILE A 53 1.32 -6.53 3.17
C ILE A 53 2.61 -6.17 2.42
N MET A 54 2.63 -4.98 1.83
CA MET A 54 3.84 -4.47 1.17
C MET A 54 4.58 -3.52 2.11
N VAL A 55 5.89 -3.67 2.20
CA VAL A 55 6.75 -2.81 3.02
C VAL A 55 7.80 -2.17 2.13
N GLY A 56 7.93 -0.86 2.17
CA GLY A 56 8.95 -0.11 1.46
C GLY A 56 9.77 0.75 2.41
N GLY A 57 10.78 1.42 1.86
CA GLY A 57 11.63 2.35 2.63
C GLY A 57 11.17 3.80 2.51
N TRP A 58 12.13 4.69 2.33
CA TRP A 58 11.87 6.12 2.18
C TRP A 58 11.36 6.46 0.79
N ASN A 59 10.49 7.45 0.70
CA ASN A 59 10.02 8.05 -0.54
C ASN A 59 9.30 7.04 -1.47
N PHE A 60 8.46 6.19 -0.88
CA PHE A 60 7.68 5.21 -1.62
C PHE A 60 6.64 5.89 -2.51
N GLY A 61 6.56 5.47 -3.76
CA GLY A 61 5.62 6.05 -4.73
C GLY A 61 6.10 7.34 -5.38
N CYS A 62 7.41 7.63 -5.31
CA CYS A 62 7.99 8.80 -5.97
C CYS A 62 7.88 8.71 -7.50
N GLY A 63 8.26 9.79 -8.18
CA GLY A 63 8.20 9.86 -9.63
C GLY A 63 6.92 10.48 -10.15
N SER A 64 6.39 9.96 -11.24
CA SER A 64 5.19 10.51 -11.88
C SER A 64 3.93 10.31 -11.05
N SER A 65 2.98 11.24 -11.16
CA SER A 65 1.70 11.19 -10.45
C SER A 65 0.74 10.21 -11.12
N ARG A 66 1.03 8.91 -11.04
CA ARG A 66 0.22 7.87 -11.68
C ARG A 66 -0.77 7.28 -10.71
N GLU A 67 -2.05 7.47 -11.00
CA GLU A 67 -3.14 6.82 -10.25
C GLU A 67 -3.09 5.30 -10.40
N HIS A 68 -2.51 4.81 -11.49
CA HIS A 68 -2.37 3.38 -11.78
C HIS A 68 -1.53 2.65 -10.72
N ALA A 69 -0.55 3.32 -10.10
CA ALA A 69 0.35 2.69 -9.17
C ALA A 69 -0.36 2.13 -7.93
N PRO A 70 -1.11 2.92 -7.15
CA PRO A 70 -1.82 2.36 -6.00
C PRO A 70 -2.93 1.37 -6.42
N ILE A 71 -3.56 1.58 -7.58
CA ILE A 71 -4.57 0.65 -8.11
C ILE A 71 -3.92 -0.71 -8.37
N ALA A 72 -2.75 -0.74 -8.99
CA ALA A 72 -2.05 -1.98 -9.28
C ALA A 72 -1.69 -2.76 -8.01
N ILE A 73 -1.19 -2.07 -6.99
CA ILE A 73 -0.83 -2.70 -5.71
C ILE A 73 -2.09 -3.25 -5.03
N GLN A 74 -3.13 -2.44 -4.93
CA GLN A 74 -4.39 -2.86 -4.28
C GLN A 74 -5.00 -4.06 -5.01
N ALA A 75 -5.07 -4.01 -6.32
CA ALA A 75 -5.67 -5.07 -7.14
C ALA A 75 -4.87 -6.38 -7.09
N SER A 76 -3.57 -6.31 -6.79
CA SER A 76 -2.75 -7.51 -6.64
C SER A 76 -3.09 -8.32 -5.38
N GLY A 77 -3.86 -7.74 -4.46
CA GLY A 77 -4.27 -8.41 -3.22
C GLY A 77 -3.63 -7.82 -1.97
N ILE A 78 -2.71 -6.88 -2.11
CA ILE A 78 -2.08 -6.21 -0.97
C ILE A 78 -3.14 -5.45 -0.17
N SER A 79 -3.17 -5.65 1.14
CA SER A 79 -4.15 -5.01 2.04
C SER A 79 -3.72 -3.61 2.46
N CYS A 80 -2.41 -3.39 2.64
CA CYS A 80 -1.88 -2.08 2.98
C CYS A 80 -0.39 -2.00 2.66
N VAL A 81 0.13 -0.77 2.59
CA VAL A 81 1.57 -0.54 2.43
C VAL A 81 2.09 0.17 3.67
N ILE A 82 3.20 -0.32 4.19
CA ILE A 82 3.95 0.31 5.28
C ILE A 82 5.26 0.81 4.69
N ALA A 83 5.60 2.07 4.89
CA ALA A 83 6.86 2.62 4.41
C ALA A 83 7.42 3.63 5.41
N ALA A 84 8.70 3.94 5.26
CA ALA A 84 9.32 4.98 6.08
C ALA A 84 8.75 6.36 5.75
N SER A 85 8.48 6.61 4.46
CA SER A 85 7.76 7.80 4.00
C SER A 85 7.14 7.53 2.64
N PHE A 86 6.13 8.33 2.28
CA PHE A 86 5.47 8.27 0.97
C PHE A 86 5.62 9.60 0.24
N ALA A 87 5.72 9.53 -1.08
CA ALA A 87 5.56 10.72 -1.91
C ALA A 87 4.13 11.25 -1.76
N ARG A 88 3.98 12.57 -1.71
CA ARG A 88 2.70 13.23 -1.42
C ARG A 88 1.58 12.79 -2.37
N ILE A 89 1.87 12.73 -3.67
CA ILE A 89 0.87 12.40 -4.68
C ILE A 89 0.45 10.93 -4.55
N PHE A 90 1.40 10.02 -4.30
CA PHE A 90 1.09 8.62 -4.05
C PHE A 90 0.19 8.45 -2.82
N TYR A 91 0.49 9.17 -1.75
CA TYR A 91 -0.34 9.17 -0.54
C TYR A 91 -1.78 9.59 -0.87
N ARG A 92 -1.92 10.71 -1.56
CA ARG A 92 -3.24 11.24 -1.95
C ARG A 92 -4.02 10.26 -2.82
N ASN A 93 -3.38 9.72 -3.85
CA ASN A 93 -4.03 8.78 -4.76
C ASN A 93 -4.47 7.51 -4.05
N SER A 94 -3.66 7.02 -3.10
CA SER A 94 -4.00 5.83 -2.32
C SER A 94 -5.24 6.06 -1.45
N ILE A 95 -5.31 7.19 -0.76
CA ILE A 95 -6.46 7.54 0.07
C ILE A 95 -7.72 7.68 -0.80
N ASN A 96 -7.60 8.28 -1.98
CA ASN A 96 -8.72 8.47 -2.89
C ASN A 96 -9.41 7.17 -3.30
N ILE A 97 -8.66 6.07 -3.36
CA ILE A 97 -9.22 4.75 -3.70
C ILE A 97 -9.48 3.88 -2.46
N GLY A 98 -9.32 4.44 -1.28
CA GLY A 98 -9.53 3.70 -0.03
C GLY A 98 -8.44 2.70 0.30
N PHE A 99 -7.23 2.88 -0.22
CA PHE A 99 -6.11 1.98 0.00
C PHE A 99 -5.29 2.45 1.21
N PRO A 100 -5.25 1.66 2.31
CA PRO A 100 -4.54 2.07 3.52
C PRO A 100 -3.03 2.07 3.32
N ILE A 101 -2.39 3.17 3.73
CA ILE A 101 -0.93 3.29 3.75
C ILE A 101 -0.50 3.94 5.06
N LEU A 102 0.58 3.43 5.66
CA LEU A 102 1.05 3.89 6.96
C LEU A 102 2.53 4.24 6.91
N GLU A 103 2.88 5.42 7.43
CA GLU A 103 4.28 5.81 7.60
C GLU A 103 4.77 5.34 8.96
N CYS A 104 5.79 4.49 8.95
CA CYS A 104 6.43 4.02 10.16
C CYS A 104 7.88 3.63 9.85
N PRO A 105 8.84 4.56 10.01
CA PRO A 105 10.24 4.27 9.71
C PRO A 105 10.79 3.08 10.49
N LYS A 106 10.40 2.91 11.74
CA LYS A 106 10.86 1.81 12.58
C LYS A 106 10.41 0.46 12.05
N ALA A 107 9.13 0.33 11.69
CA ALA A 107 8.59 -0.90 11.12
C ALA A 107 9.20 -1.18 9.75
N SER A 108 9.33 -0.15 8.93
CA SER A 108 9.94 -0.24 7.61
C SER A 108 11.35 -0.84 7.68
N GLU A 109 12.13 -0.45 8.68
CA GLU A 109 13.50 -0.93 8.86
C GLU A 109 13.55 -2.34 9.45
N ALA A 110 12.75 -2.60 10.48
CA ALA A 110 12.85 -3.83 11.29
C ALA A 110 12.13 -5.04 10.69
N VAL A 111 11.00 -4.82 10.02
CA VAL A 111 10.22 -5.92 9.43
C VAL A 111 10.97 -6.52 8.25
N ARG A 112 10.98 -7.86 8.16
CA ARG A 112 11.70 -8.59 7.11
C ARG A 112 10.75 -9.16 6.08
N ASN A 113 11.27 -9.33 4.87
CA ASN A 113 10.52 -10.00 3.81
C ASN A 113 10.10 -11.40 4.27
N GLY A 114 8.84 -11.72 4.09
CA GLY A 114 8.30 -13.01 4.50
C GLY A 114 7.74 -13.06 5.92
N ASP A 115 7.98 -12.03 6.75
CA ASP A 115 7.40 -11.97 8.09
C ASP A 115 5.87 -11.91 7.99
N ILE A 116 5.19 -12.38 9.03
CA ILE A 116 3.74 -12.22 9.17
C ILE A 116 3.52 -11.00 10.05
N VAL A 117 2.78 -10.03 9.53
CA VAL A 117 2.54 -8.75 10.18
C VAL A 117 1.04 -8.49 10.28
N SER A 118 0.61 -7.97 11.41
CA SER A 118 -0.75 -7.46 11.59
C SER A 118 -0.73 -5.95 11.79
N VAL A 119 -1.75 -5.28 11.27
CA VAL A 119 -1.86 -3.82 11.27
C VAL A 119 -3.24 -3.41 11.73
N ASP A 120 -3.29 -2.55 12.74
CA ASP A 120 -4.53 -1.90 13.18
C ASP A 120 -4.50 -0.44 12.75
N THR A 121 -5.28 -0.11 11.72
CA THR A 121 -5.29 1.25 11.17
C THR A 121 -5.92 2.28 12.10
N LYS A 122 -6.75 1.84 13.03
CA LYS A 122 -7.42 2.75 13.99
C LYS A 122 -6.49 3.21 15.09
N THR A 123 -5.61 2.33 15.57
CA THR A 123 -4.63 2.66 16.62
C THR A 123 -3.25 3.00 16.04
N GLY A 124 -2.98 2.59 14.81
CA GLY A 124 -1.65 2.73 14.19
C GLY A 124 -0.66 1.67 14.65
N ILE A 125 -1.10 0.65 15.37
CA ILE A 125 -0.20 -0.38 15.89
C ILE A 125 0.08 -1.43 14.83
N ILE A 126 1.38 -1.66 14.57
CA ILE A 126 1.89 -2.67 13.67
C ILE A 126 2.59 -3.72 14.51
N THR A 127 2.19 -4.98 14.37
CA THR A 127 2.79 -6.09 15.10
C THR A 127 3.44 -7.06 14.13
N ASP A 128 4.75 -7.28 14.30
CA ASP A 128 5.45 -8.34 13.57
C ASP A 128 5.23 -9.64 14.34
N GLU A 129 4.30 -10.45 13.86
CA GLU A 129 3.92 -11.71 14.53
C GLU A 129 5.07 -12.72 14.54
N THR A 130 5.98 -12.62 13.57
CA THR A 130 7.12 -13.53 13.47
C THR A 130 8.16 -13.26 14.55
N THR A 131 8.40 -11.99 14.88
CA THR A 131 9.41 -11.60 15.89
C THR A 131 8.79 -11.22 17.22
N GLY A 132 7.50 -10.89 17.25
CA GLY A 132 6.81 -10.39 18.45
C GLY A 132 7.01 -8.89 18.68
N GLU A 133 7.72 -8.20 17.81
CA GLU A 133 7.94 -6.75 17.94
C GLU A 133 6.69 -5.96 17.56
N THR A 134 6.48 -4.82 18.23
CA THR A 134 5.39 -3.90 17.92
C THR A 134 5.95 -2.53 17.60
N PHE A 135 5.24 -1.83 16.70
CA PHE A 135 5.59 -0.49 16.26
C PHE A 135 4.33 0.34 16.24
N GLU A 136 4.48 1.64 16.44
CA GLU A 136 3.35 2.56 16.41
C GLU A 136 3.52 3.56 15.28
N ALA A 137 2.62 3.48 14.29
CA ALA A 137 2.49 4.49 13.25
C ALA A 137 1.47 5.52 13.69
N LYS A 138 1.50 6.69 13.07
CA LYS A 138 0.49 7.71 13.32
C LYS A 138 -0.86 7.20 12.79
N ALA A 139 -1.85 7.07 13.67
CA ALA A 139 -3.18 6.67 13.26
C ALA A 139 -3.80 7.69 12.32
N PHE A 140 -4.67 7.24 11.40
CA PHE A 140 -5.39 8.16 10.54
C PHE A 140 -6.34 9.03 11.35
N PRO A 141 -6.46 10.34 11.00
CA PRO A 141 -7.56 11.14 11.53
C PRO A 141 -8.90 10.48 11.19
N PRO A 142 -9.95 10.65 12.03
CA PRO A 142 -11.25 10.01 11.75
C PRO A 142 -11.79 10.29 10.35
N PHE A 143 -11.55 11.47 9.82
CA PHE A 143 -11.95 11.86 8.48
C PHE A 143 -11.33 10.93 7.41
N ILE A 144 -10.02 10.68 7.50
CA ILE A 144 -9.31 9.82 6.55
C ILE A 144 -9.74 8.35 6.72
N ASP A 145 -9.88 7.91 7.96
CA ASP A 145 -10.32 6.53 8.24
C ASP A 145 -11.71 6.27 7.64
N ASN A 146 -12.62 7.23 7.72
CA ASN A 146 -13.95 7.12 7.11
C ASN A 146 -13.88 7.02 5.59
N ILE A 147 -12.99 7.77 4.94
CA ILE A 147 -12.79 7.67 3.49
C ILE A 147 -12.34 6.25 3.11
N ILE A 148 -11.39 5.69 3.86
CA ILE A 148 -10.88 4.35 3.62
C ILE A 148 -11.98 3.30 3.83
N GLU A 149 -12.75 3.41 4.90
CA GLU A 149 -13.84 2.48 5.20
C GLU A 149 -14.93 2.48 4.13
N LYS A 150 -15.16 3.62 3.48
CA LYS A 150 -16.16 3.75 2.40
C LYS A 150 -15.63 3.32 1.03
N GLY A 151 -14.36 2.94 0.94
CA GLY A 151 -13.75 2.50 -0.31
C GLY A 151 -13.19 3.62 -1.16
N GLY A 152 -12.97 4.81 -0.58
CA GLY A 152 -12.36 5.94 -1.25
C GLY A 152 -13.14 7.22 -1.15
N LEU A 153 -12.61 8.28 -1.76
CA LEU A 153 -13.18 9.62 -1.68
C LEU A 153 -14.56 9.72 -2.36
N LEU A 154 -14.72 9.18 -3.57
CA LEU A 154 -15.98 9.28 -4.29
C LEU A 154 -17.13 8.56 -3.58
N PRO A 155 -17.00 7.29 -3.15
CA PRO A 155 -18.06 6.65 -2.35
C PRO A 155 -18.35 7.39 -1.06
N TYR A 156 -17.33 7.94 -0.38
CA TYR A 156 -17.49 8.73 0.82
C TYR A 156 -18.36 9.97 0.57
N LEU A 157 -18.06 10.71 -0.50
CA LEU A 157 -18.81 11.91 -0.86
C LEU A 157 -20.25 11.58 -1.27
N LYS A 158 -20.47 10.49 -2.01
CA LYS A 158 -21.81 10.06 -2.39
C LYS A 158 -22.69 9.81 -1.15
N GLU A 159 -22.16 9.16 -0.14
CA GLU A 159 -22.90 8.91 1.09
C GLU A 159 -23.19 10.20 1.86
N LYS A 160 -22.22 11.12 1.90
CA LYS A 160 -22.37 12.40 2.60
C LYS A 160 -23.39 13.32 1.93
N LEU A 161 -23.44 13.31 0.60
CA LEU A 161 -24.26 14.24 -0.19
C LEU A 161 -25.57 13.61 -0.66
N GLY A 162 -25.66 12.32 -0.61
CA GLY A 162 -26.84 11.59 -0.95
C GLY A 162 -27.77 11.42 0.22
#